data_68243b505664e4ba78562cb7daeec16e
#
_entry.id   68243b505664e4ba78562cb7daeec16e
#
_cell.length_a   1.000
_cell.length_b   1.000
_cell.length_c   1.000
_cell.angle_alpha   90.00
_cell.angle_beta   90.00
_cell.angle_gamma   90.00
#
_symmetry.space_group_name_H-M   'P 1'
#
loop_
_entity.id
_entity.type
_entity.pdbx_description
1 polymer ?
#
loop_
_entity_poly.entity_id
_entity_poly.type
_entity_poly.pdbx_seq_one_letter_code
_entity_poly.pdbx_strand_id
1 'polypeptide(L)'
;MCFYKTKKSKVLVAKRNIKVYKIGIYADNDSFNPFYYDNFTYYVNQTVFENVKFMNTIEQGLHSYIMCKLAPFSTNMNLYSCGNFLYSLYLPAYAIYLGEFIIPKGATYCLNRCGEVVSDKLMYTGNHIEITSNKIYNSKELWKEN
;
A
#
# COMPACT_ATOMS: atom_id res chain seq x y z
N MET A 1 6.42 -10.82 0.18
CA MET A 1 6.86 -10.25 1.47
C MET A 1 5.98 -10.80 2.57
N CYS A 2 6.57 -11.24 3.66
CA CYS A 2 5.82 -11.84 4.77
C CYS A 2 5.43 -10.77 5.78
N PHE A 3 4.20 -10.87 6.26
CA PHE A 3 3.70 -10.04 7.34
C PHE A 3 3.92 -10.76 8.67
N TYR A 4 4.58 -10.11 9.61
CA TYR A 4 4.84 -10.63 10.94
C TYR A 4 3.88 -10.04 11.96
N LYS A 5 3.07 -10.89 12.59
CA LYS A 5 2.23 -10.48 13.71
C LYS A 5 3.09 -10.28 14.96
N THR A 6 2.79 -9.22 15.67
CA THR A 6 3.33 -9.01 17.03
C THR A 6 2.30 -9.49 18.05
N LYS A 7 2.71 -9.57 19.33
CA LYS A 7 1.79 -9.94 20.43
C LYS A 7 0.55 -9.02 20.52
N LYS A 8 0.67 -7.79 20.02
CA LYS A 8 -0.42 -6.81 20.01
C LYS A 8 -1.24 -6.81 18.72
N SER A 9 -0.82 -7.57 17.70
CA SER A 9 -1.56 -7.66 16.46
C SER A 9 -2.82 -8.48 16.64
N LYS A 10 -3.95 -7.90 16.29
CA LYS A 10 -5.26 -8.55 16.35
C LYS A 10 -5.84 -8.70 14.96
N VAL A 11 -6.54 -9.81 14.73
CA VAL A 11 -7.35 -10.00 13.54
C VAL A 11 -8.70 -9.34 13.77
N LEU A 12 -9.05 -8.40 12.91
CA LEU A 12 -10.24 -7.56 13.05
C LEU A 12 -11.08 -7.65 11.78
N VAL A 13 -12.36 -7.33 11.93
CA VAL A 13 -13.27 -7.13 10.81
C VAL A 13 -13.50 -5.63 10.64
N ALA A 14 -13.35 -5.13 9.42
CA ALA A 14 -13.53 -3.71 9.13
C ALA A 14 -14.99 -3.30 9.34
N LYS A 15 -15.23 -2.36 10.26
CA LYS A 15 -16.55 -1.81 10.56
C LYS A 15 -16.96 -0.70 9.59
N ARG A 16 -15.98 -0.18 8.83
CA ARG A 16 -16.14 0.85 7.81
C ARG A 16 -15.08 0.66 6.74
N ASN A 17 -15.17 1.38 5.65
CA ASN A 17 -14.12 1.42 4.64
C ASN A 17 -12.87 2.07 5.22
N ILE A 18 -11.71 1.42 5.06
CA ILE A 18 -10.42 1.88 5.59
C ILE A 18 -9.52 2.27 4.41
N LYS A 19 -9.08 3.52 4.40
CA LYS A 19 -8.14 4.02 3.39
C LYS A 19 -6.73 3.54 3.70
N VAL A 20 -6.07 2.94 2.72
CA VAL A 20 -4.70 2.43 2.78
C VAL A 20 -3.95 2.76 1.49
N TYR A 21 -2.64 2.52 1.46
CA TYR A 21 -1.77 2.89 0.35
C TYR A 21 -0.90 1.73 -0.10
N LYS A 22 -0.57 1.74 -1.39
CA LYS A 22 0.42 0.83 -1.99
C LYS A 22 1.37 1.62 -2.89
N ILE A 23 2.61 1.10 -3.00
CA ILE A 23 3.57 1.58 -3.99
C ILE A 23 3.51 0.66 -5.20
N GLY A 24 3.49 1.24 -6.40
CA GLY A 24 3.39 0.50 -7.65
C GLY A 24 4.32 0.99 -8.73
N ILE A 25 4.46 0.18 -9.76
CA ILE A 25 5.26 0.48 -10.96
C ILE A 25 4.47 1.18 -12.06
N TYR A 26 3.15 1.10 -12.01
CA TYR A 26 2.24 1.77 -12.92
C TYR A 26 0.92 2.07 -12.26
N ALA A 27 0.37 3.24 -12.53
CA ALA A 27 -0.98 3.60 -12.13
C ALA A 27 -1.59 4.61 -13.10
N ASP A 28 -2.87 4.45 -13.36
CA ASP A 28 -3.73 5.43 -14.01
C ASP A 28 -5.09 5.46 -13.28
N ASN A 29 -6.08 6.18 -13.84
CA ASN A 29 -7.40 6.27 -13.22
C ASN A 29 -8.17 4.95 -13.24
N ASP A 30 -7.76 3.99 -14.06
CA ASP A 30 -8.48 2.73 -14.27
C ASP A 30 -7.78 1.53 -13.65
N SER A 31 -6.45 1.57 -13.49
CA SER A 31 -5.67 0.41 -13.06
C SER A 31 -4.43 0.77 -12.25
N PHE A 32 -3.95 -0.20 -11.49
CA PHE A 32 -2.76 -0.10 -10.66
C PHE A 32 -1.98 -1.42 -10.65
N ASN A 33 -0.68 -1.35 -10.96
CA ASN A 33 0.22 -2.51 -10.88
C ASN A 33 1.14 -2.35 -9.67
N PRO A 34 1.06 -3.22 -8.66
CA PRO A 34 1.90 -3.13 -7.48
C PRO A 34 3.37 -3.41 -7.79
N PHE A 35 4.26 -2.84 -6.99
CA PHE A 35 5.70 -2.92 -7.19
C PHE A 35 6.25 -4.35 -7.10
N TYR A 36 5.75 -5.15 -6.17
CA TYR A 36 6.26 -6.50 -5.91
C TYR A 36 5.54 -7.61 -6.66
N TYR A 37 4.45 -7.30 -7.37
CA TYR A 37 3.65 -8.27 -8.11
C TYR A 37 3.30 -7.69 -9.48
N ASP A 38 4.32 -7.59 -10.34
CA ASP A 38 4.21 -6.97 -11.66
C ASP A 38 3.23 -7.67 -12.62
N ASN A 39 2.91 -8.94 -12.35
CA ASN A 39 1.94 -9.72 -13.12
C ASN A 39 0.49 -9.54 -12.65
N PHE A 40 0.27 -8.76 -11.59
CA PHE A 40 -1.05 -8.54 -11.03
C PHE A 40 -1.51 -7.10 -11.27
N THR A 41 -2.77 -6.92 -11.67
CA THR A 41 -3.35 -5.60 -11.89
C THR A 41 -4.62 -5.44 -11.07
N TYR A 42 -4.68 -4.35 -10.29
CA TYR A 42 -5.92 -3.90 -9.66
C TYR A 42 -6.66 -2.99 -10.62
N TYR A 43 -7.94 -3.25 -10.83
CA TYR A 43 -8.81 -2.37 -11.61
C TYR A 43 -9.70 -1.54 -10.69
N VAL A 44 -9.93 -0.28 -11.05
CA VAL A 44 -10.70 0.66 -10.23
C VAL A 44 -12.09 0.10 -9.89
N ASN A 45 -12.48 0.26 -8.63
CA ASN A 45 -13.77 -0.17 -8.08
C ASN A 45 -14.05 -1.70 -8.14
N GLN A 46 -13.03 -2.49 -8.44
CA GLN A 46 -13.13 -3.95 -8.35
C GLN A 46 -12.48 -4.44 -7.06
N THR A 47 -13.27 -5.12 -6.24
CA THR A 47 -12.77 -5.73 -5.01
C THR A 47 -12.00 -7.01 -5.34
N VAL A 48 -10.74 -7.04 -4.94
CA VAL A 48 -9.91 -8.25 -5.00
C VAL A 48 -10.08 -9.00 -3.70
N PHE A 49 -10.24 -10.31 -3.79
CA PHE A 49 -10.34 -11.20 -2.64
C PHE A 49 -9.17 -12.18 -2.66
N GLU A 50 -8.59 -12.43 -1.49
CA GLU A 50 -7.60 -13.48 -1.29
C GLU A 50 -7.90 -14.23 0.02
N ASN A 51 -7.77 -15.55 -0.03
CA ASN A 51 -7.96 -16.36 1.17
C ASN A 51 -6.73 -16.26 2.06
N VAL A 52 -6.88 -15.61 3.20
CA VAL A 52 -5.77 -15.34 4.13
C VAL A 52 -5.87 -16.22 5.35
N LYS A 53 -4.78 -16.89 5.69
CA LYS A 53 -4.63 -17.58 6.97
C LYS A 53 -3.91 -16.65 7.94
N PHE A 54 -4.63 -16.15 8.93
CA PHE A 54 -4.13 -15.20 9.90
C PHE A 54 -3.35 -15.89 11.02
N MET A 55 -2.16 -16.38 10.67
CA MET A 55 -1.20 -17.01 11.58
C MET A 55 -0.18 -16.00 12.10
N ASN A 56 0.81 -16.41 12.87
CA ASN A 56 1.88 -15.51 13.37
C ASN A 56 2.70 -14.90 12.23
N THR A 57 2.95 -15.66 11.17
CA THR A 57 3.52 -15.18 9.92
C THR A 57 2.50 -15.38 8.81
N ILE A 58 2.14 -14.30 8.11
CA ILE A 58 1.16 -14.34 7.04
C ILE A 58 1.91 -14.19 5.72
N GLU A 59 1.95 -15.28 4.94
CA GLU A 59 2.67 -15.32 3.66
C GLU A 59 1.80 -14.85 2.50
N GLN A 60 0.52 -15.16 2.53
CA GLN A 60 -0.46 -14.76 1.52
C GLN A 60 -1.43 -13.76 2.10
N GLY A 61 -1.80 -12.78 1.28
CA GLY A 61 -2.75 -11.75 1.64
C GLY A 61 -2.51 -10.48 0.85
N LEU A 62 -3.44 -9.57 0.94
CA LEU A 62 -3.35 -8.29 0.25
C LEU A 62 -2.67 -7.29 1.18
N HIS A 63 -1.43 -6.95 0.87
CA HIS A 63 -0.59 -6.07 1.69
C HIS A 63 -0.80 -4.61 1.32
N SER A 64 -0.88 -3.76 2.33
CA SER A 64 -1.03 -2.32 2.18
C SER A 64 -0.46 -1.60 3.41
N TYR A 65 -0.46 -0.27 3.39
CA TYR A 65 0.08 0.54 4.46
C TYR A 65 -0.89 1.65 4.86
N ILE A 66 -0.96 1.95 6.14
CA ILE A 66 -1.82 3.03 6.65
C ILE A 66 -1.27 4.42 6.33
N MET A 67 0.05 4.52 6.08
CA MET A 67 0.69 5.79 5.76
C MET A 67 1.98 5.55 4.98
N CYS A 68 2.24 6.41 3.99
CA CYS A 68 3.50 6.42 3.26
C CYS A 68 4.07 7.84 3.25
N LYS A 69 5.38 7.93 3.37
CA LYS A 69 6.15 9.17 3.19
C LYS A 69 7.24 8.91 2.16
N LEU A 70 7.47 9.89 1.32
CA LEU A 70 8.44 9.80 0.24
C LEU A 70 9.31 11.05 0.30
N ALA A 71 10.62 10.87 0.23
CA ALA A 71 11.57 11.98 0.24
C ALA A 71 12.76 11.65 -0.65
N PRO A 72 13.34 12.64 -1.34
CA PRO A 72 14.59 12.42 -2.07
C PRO A 72 15.71 12.10 -1.08
N PHE A 73 16.49 11.07 -1.38
CA PHE A 73 17.66 10.68 -0.60
C PHE A 73 18.95 11.18 -1.26
N SER A 74 19.02 11.13 -2.58
CA SER A 74 20.10 11.65 -3.41
C SER A 74 19.57 11.98 -4.80
N THR A 75 20.45 12.45 -5.71
CA THR A 75 20.06 12.74 -7.09
C THR A 75 19.52 11.52 -7.84
N ASN A 76 19.89 10.31 -7.42
CA ASN A 76 19.55 9.06 -8.11
C ASN A 76 18.64 8.15 -7.30
N MET A 77 18.32 8.50 -6.04
CA MET A 77 17.64 7.61 -5.14
C MET A 77 16.62 8.36 -4.30
N ASN A 78 15.42 7.81 -4.21
CA ASN A 78 14.41 8.26 -3.26
C ASN A 78 14.28 7.28 -2.11
N LEU A 79 14.06 7.83 -0.94
CA LEU A 79 13.78 7.08 0.27
C LEU A 79 12.26 7.05 0.47
N TYR A 80 11.73 5.85 0.60
CA TYR A 80 10.31 5.63 0.86
C TYR A 80 10.12 5.11 2.26
N SER A 81 9.16 5.67 2.97
CA SER A 81 8.71 5.17 4.25
C SER A 81 7.23 4.85 4.17
N CYS A 82 6.89 3.58 4.26
CA CYS A 82 5.51 3.12 4.37
C CYS A 82 5.32 2.52 5.76
N GLY A 83 4.52 3.18 6.59
CA GLY A 83 4.52 2.89 8.01
C GLY A 83 5.90 3.15 8.61
N ASN A 84 6.52 2.14 9.22
CA ASN A 84 7.89 2.21 9.75
C ASN A 84 8.94 1.55 8.82
N PHE A 85 8.53 1.07 7.64
CA PHE A 85 9.46 0.50 6.68
C PHE A 85 10.10 1.58 5.83
N LEU A 86 11.40 1.44 5.57
CA LEU A 86 12.17 2.30 4.68
C LEU A 86 12.53 1.53 3.42
N TYR A 87 12.24 2.15 2.28
CA TYR A 87 12.60 1.61 0.97
C TYR A 87 13.47 2.63 0.24
N SER A 88 14.56 2.14 -0.34
CA SER A 88 15.44 2.94 -1.19
C SER A 88 15.31 2.46 -2.63
N LEU A 89 14.97 3.37 -3.54
CA LEU A 89 14.78 3.04 -4.95
C LEU A 89 15.61 3.98 -5.83
N TYR A 90 16.30 3.40 -6.79
CA TYR A 90 17.08 4.16 -7.77
C TYR A 90 16.17 4.76 -8.83
N LEU A 91 16.38 6.05 -9.10
CA LEU A 91 15.73 6.77 -10.17
C LEU A 91 16.82 7.18 -11.22
N PRO A 92 16.50 7.29 -12.48
CA PRO A 92 15.18 7.26 -13.13
C PRO A 92 14.76 5.89 -13.67
N ALA A 93 15.28 4.78 -13.15
CA ALA A 93 15.07 3.45 -13.73
C ALA A 93 13.57 3.04 -13.80
N TYR A 94 12.73 3.62 -12.93
CA TYR A 94 11.29 3.31 -12.88
C TYR A 94 10.46 4.56 -12.64
N ALA A 95 9.33 4.64 -13.30
CA ALA A 95 8.24 5.45 -12.80
C ALA A 95 7.63 4.73 -11.60
N ILE A 96 7.41 5.46 -10.52
CA ILE A 96 6.89 4.91 -9.26
C ILE A 96 5.65 5.70 -8.89
N TYR A 97 4.65 4.97 -8.44
CA TYR A 97 3.35 5.52 -8.11
C TYR A 97 2.96 5.18 -6.68
N LEU A 98 2.30 6.12 -6.03
CA LEU A 98 1.58 5.89 -4.80
C LEU A 98 0.10 5.80 -5.12
N GLY A 99 -0.53 4.67 -4.81
CA GLY A 99 -1.95 4.43 -5.06
C GLY A 99 -2.76 4.44 -3.77
N GLU A 100 -3.98 4.94 -3.86
CA GLU A 100 -4.97 4.89 -2.80
C GLU A 100 -5.86 3.66 -2.96
N PHE A 101 -6.02 2.93 -1.88
CA PHE A 101 -6.83 1.71 -1.82
C PHE A 101 -7.81 1.78 -0.65
N ILE A 102 -8.81 0.94 -0.70
CA ILE A 102 -9.78 0.77 0.39
C ILE A 102 -9.82 -0.69 0.79
N ILE A 103 -9.71 -0.93 2.11
CA ILE A 103 -10.14 -2.17 2.73
C ILE A 103 -11.64 -2.02 2.97
N PRO A 104 -12.50 -2.75 2.24
CA PRO A 104 -13.93 -2.51 2.33
C PRO A 104 -14.50 -2.98 3.67
N LYS A 105 -15.59 -2.36 4.09
CA LYS A 105 -16.38 -2.79 5.24
C LYS A 105 -16.68 -4.29 5.13
N GLY A 106 -16.48 -5.02 6.22
CA GLY A 106 -16.68 -6.47 6.29
C GLY A 106 -15.44 -7.30 5.97
N ALA A 107 -14.38 -6.70 5.44
CA ALA A 107 -13.12 -7.39 5.21
C ALA A 107 -12.43 -7.74 6.52
N THR A 108 -11.71 -8.85 6.53
CA THR A 108 -10.86 -9.25 7.65
C THR A 108 -9.45 -8.72 7.43
N TYR A 109 -8.86 -8.12 8.44
CA TYR A 109 -7.52 -7.54 8.34
C TYR A 109 -6.74 -7.69 9.64
N CYS A 110 -5.43 -7.55 9.50
CA CYS A 110 -4.49 -7.51 10.62
C CYS A 110 -3.51 -6.36 10.40
N LEU A 111 -3.30 -5.55 11.42
CA LEU A 111 -2.37 -4.44 11.41
C LEU A 111 -1.18 -4.78 12.32
N ASN A 112 0.04 -4.59 11.84
CA ASN A 112 1.21 -4.66 12.71
C ASN A 112 1.62 -3.25 13.19
N ARG A 113 2.54 -3.20 14.15
CA ARG A 113 3.01 -1.94 14.70
C ARG A 113 3.86 -1.11 13.73
N CYS A 114 4.30 -1.72 12.63
CA CYS A 114 5.05 -1.02 11.58
C CYS A 114 4.12 -0.25 10.62
N GLY A 115 2.80 -0.35 10.78
CA GLY A 115 1.83 0.30 9.90
C GLY A 115 1.52 -0.50 8.64
N GLU A 116 2.03 -1.71 8.51
CA GLU A 116 1.66 -2.63 7.45
C GLU A 116 0.36 -3.33 7.80
N VAL A 117 -0.50 -3.47 6.80
CA VAL A 117 -1.79 -4.15 6.91
C VAL A 117 -1.82 -5.31 5.93
N VAL A 118 -2.33 -6.44 6.37
CA VAL A 118 -2.72 -7.54 5.50
C VAL A 118 -4.23 -7.72 5.60
N SER A 119 -4.90 -7.86 4.46
CA SER A 119 -6.35 -8.03 4.40
C SER A 119 -6.74 -9.10 3.39
N ASP A 120 -7.96 -9.60 3.53
CA ASP A 120 -8.54 -10.56 2.59
C ASP A 120 -9.27 -9.88 1.42
N LYS A 121 -9.56 -8.59 1.53
CA LYS A 121 -10.18 -7.79 0.46
C LYS A 121 -9.50 -6.44 0.33
N LEU A 122 -9.36 -5.97 -0.90
CA LEU A 122 -8.75 -4.70 -1.22
C LEU A 122 -9.30 -4.17 -2.53
N MET A 123 -9.49 -2.85 -2.61
CA MET A 123 -10.04 -2.20 -3.80
C MET A 123 -9.23 -0.95 -4.13
N TYR A 124 -8.83 -0.80 -5.41
CA TYR A 124 -8.21 0.42 -5.91
C TYR A 124 -9.26 1.50 -6.16
N THR A 125 -9.00 2.73 -5.67
CA THR A 125 -9.94 3.85 -5.83
C THR A 125 -9.79 4.62 -7.14
N GLY A 126 -8.68 4.44 -7.85
CA GLY A 126 -8.29 5.26 -9.00
C GLY A 126 -7.41 6.45 -8.64
N ASN A 127 -7.37 6.87 -7.39
CA ASN A 127 -6.52 7.96 -6.95
C ASN A 127 -5.07 7.50 -6.84
N HIS A 128 -4.17 8.22 -7.50
CA HIS A 128 -2.75 7.89 -7.54
C HIS A 128 -1.92 9.14 -7.79
N ILE A 129 -0.64 9.03 -7.49
CA ILE A 129 0.35 10.08 -7.72
C ILE A 129 1.60 9.44 -8.28
N GLU A 130 2.12 10.00 -9.38
CA GLU A 130 3.44 9.66 -9.86
C GLU A 130 4.50 10.36 -8.99
N ILE A 131 5.46 9.57 -8.51
CA ILE A 131 6.50 10.07 -7.62
C ILE A 131 7.70 10.47 -8.46
N THR A 132 8.11 11.73 -8.35
CA THR A 132 9.28 12.27 -9.02
C THR A 132 10.40 12.52 -8.02
N SER A 133 11.67 12.43 -8.48
CA SER A 133 12.86 12.42 -7.62
C SER A 133 13.11 13.68 -6.80
N ASN A 134 12.48 14.82 -7.14
CA ASN A 134 12.85 16.13 -6.59
C ASN A 134 11.83 16.70 -5.61
N LYS A 135 10.86 15.89 -5.14
CA LYS A 135 9.80 16.37 -4.26
C LYS A 135 9.72 15.51 -3.01
N ILE A 136 9.40 16.16 -1.89
CA ILE A 136 9.02 15.48 -0.66
C ILE A 136 7.51 15.28 -0.71
N TYR A 137 7.08 14.04 -0.46
CA TYR A 137 5.68 13.67 -0.46
C TYR A 137 5.25 13.20 0.93
N ASN A 138 4.06 13.63 1.32
CA ASN A 138 3.36 13.09 2.47
C ASN A 138 1.97 12.67 2.00
N SER A 139 1.62 11.42 2.21
CA SER A 139 0.35 10.89 1.70
C SER A 139 -0.88 11.62 2.23
N LYS A 140 -0.84 12.12 3.48
CA LYS A 140 -1.93 12.90 4.06
C LYS A 140 -2.16 14.25 3.36
N GLU A 141 -1.11 14.84 2.80
CA GLU A 141 -1.20 16.10 2.05
C GLU A 141 -1.64 15.84 0.61
N LEU A 142 -1.26 14.69 0.06
CA LEU A 142 -1.55 14.32 -1.33
C LEU A 142 -3.00 13.86 -1.51
N TRP A 143 -3.54 13.21 -0.51
CA TRP A 143 -4.90 12.69 -0.50
C TRP A 143 -5.78 13.60 0.35
N LYS A 144 -6.19 14.72 -0.22
CA LYS A 144 -7.14 15.59 0.46
C LYS A 144 -8.46 14.87 0.61
N GLU A 145 -8.95 14.79 1.83
CA GLU A 145 -10.30 14.30 2.09
C GLU A 145 -11.31 15.25 1.45
N ASN A 146 -12.10 14.69 0.59
CA ASN A 146 -13.24 15.41 0.01
C ASN A 146 -14.43 15.34 0.97
#